data_e4439994c84d0adec2d316da9c8f7889
#
_entry.id   e4439994c84d0adec2d316da9c8f7889
#
_cell.length_a   1.000
_cell.length_b   1.000
_cell.length_c   1.000
_cell.angle_alpha   90.00
_cell.angle_beta   90.00
_cell.angle_gamma   90.00
#
_symmetry.space_group_name_H-M   'P 1'
#
loop_
_entity.id
_entity.type
_entity.pdbx_description
1 polymer ?
#
loop_
_entity_poly.entity_id
_entity_poly.type
_entity_poly.pdbx_seq_one_letter_code
_entity_poly.pdbx_strand_id
1 'polypeptide(L)'
;LDATLLALPLGEENIQELALADEPFVLAVPMDHPKANWAEVSTNDLEGEEVLLLEDGHCFRDQALEVCQAHRGIESKSYSATSLETLRQLVAAGVGVTLIPQLAVPQNLKADERIRYIPFAAKGADQPMRTLGLCWRATSTRGDLLRQVATVLKQRMAGL
;
A
#
# COMPACT_ATOMS: atom_id res chain seq x y z
N LEU A 1 -9.65 20.71 9.48
CA LEU A 1 -9.43 19.30 9.64
C LEU A 1 -8.80 19.05 11.02
N ASP A 2 -9.43 18.24 11.86
CA ASP A 2 -8.96 17.98 13.24
C ASP A 2 -7.92 16.85 13.29
N ALA A 3 -8.13 15.81 12.50
CA ALA A 3 -7.22 14.68 12.34
C ALA A 3 -7.36 14.03 10.97
N THR A 4 -6.39 13.23 10.59
CA THR A 4 -6.40 12.46 9.34
C THR A 4 -5.77 11.09 9.56
N LEU A 5 -6.18 10.11 8.74
CA LEU A 5 -5.53 8.80 8.64
C LEU A 5 -4.52 8.84 7.51
N LEU A 6 -3.28 8.52 7.82
CA LEU A 6 -2.17 8.53 6.86
C LEU A 6 -1.24 7.34 7.10
N ALA A 7 -0.42 7.04 6.12
CA ALA A 7 0.71 6.14 6.31
C ALA A 7 1.85 6.87 7.05
N LEU A 8 2.45 6.20 8.01
CA LEU A 8 3.53 6.69 8.85
C LEU A 8 4.91 6.18 8.36
N PRO A 9 6.02 6.85 8.74
CA PRO A 9 6.09 8.12 9.45
C PRO A 9 5.88 9.32 8.50
N LEU A 10 5.40 10.46 9.04
CA LEU A 10 5.34 11.72 8.28
C LEU A 10 6.62 12.55 8.42
N GLY A 11 7.30 12.42 9.57
CA GLY A 11 8.52 13.18 9.86
C GLY A 11 8.30 14.67 10.15
N GLU A 12 7.08 15.08 10.50
CA GLU A 12 6.71 16.47 10.73
C GLU A 12 6.69 16.81 12.23
N GLU A 13 7.54 17.75 12.67
CA GLU A 13 7.71 18.11 14.09
C GLU A 13 6.44 18.60 14.79
N ASN A 14 5.53 19.23 14.05
CA ASN A 14 4.29 19.82 14.60
C ASN A 14 3.07 18.89 14.49
N ILE A 15 3.27 17.66 14.10
CA ILE A 15 2.22 16.65 13.98
C ILE A 15 2.43 15.55 15.04
N GLN A 16 1.35 15.24 15.76
CA GLN A 16 1.29 14.05 16.60
C GLN A 16 0.88 12.87 15.74
N GLU A 17 1.62 11.78 15.84
CA GLU A 17 1.37 10.54 15.13
C GLU A 17 1.05 9.43 16.13
N LEU A 18 0.01 8.66 15.88
CA LEU A 18 -0.33 7.49 16.68
C LEU A 18 -0.60 6.30 15.77
N ALA A 19 0.30 5.32 15.80
CA ALA A 19 0.19 4.11 15.00
C ALA A 19 -1.06 3.30 15.39
N LEU A 20 -1.81 2.87 14.38
CA LEU A 20 -3.05 2.11 14.53
C LEU A 20 -2.86 0.64 14.14
N ALA A 21 -2.37 0.36 12.95
CA ALA A 21 -2.19 -0.98 12.42
C ALA A 21 -1.11 -1.01 11.33
N ASP A 22 -0.51 -2.16 11.14
CA ASP A 22 0.30 -2.44 9.97
C ASP A 22 -0.56 -3.06 8.87
N GLU A 23 -0.46 -2.52 7.68
CA GLU A 23 -1.21 -2.93 6.50
C GLU A 23 -0.26 -3.55 5.47
N PRO A 24 -0.43 -4.85 5.13
CA PRO A 24 0.40 -5.47 4.12
C PRO A 24 0.07 -4.96 2.72
N PHE A 25 1.05 -5.02 1.83
CA PHE A 25 0.84 -4.90 0.41
C PHE A 25 0.49 -6.25 -0.22
N VAL A 26 -0.19 -6.19 -1.35
CA VAL A 26 -0.40 -7.30 -2.27
C VAL A 26 0.20 -6.95 -3.62
N LEU A 27 0.64 -7.95 -4.36
CA LEU A 27 1.08 -7.79 -5.75
C LEU A 27 -0.15 -7.90 -6.65
N ALA A 28 -0.39 -6.86 -7.44
CA ALA A 28 -1.41 -6.85 -8.49
C ALA A 28 -0.75 -7.14 -9.84
N VAL A 29 -1.22 -8.19 -10.52
CA VAL A 29 -0.72 -8.64 -11.82
C VAL A 29 -1.86 -8.80 -12.82
N PRO A 30 -1.58 -8.71 -14.14
CA PRO A 30 -2.55 -9.07 -15.17
C PRO A 30 -3.02 -10.52 -15.01
N MET A 31 -4.22 -10.84 -15.46
CA MET A 31 -4.79 -12.19 -15.36
C MET A 31 -3.97 -13.26 -16.10
N ASP A 32 -3.32 -12.89 -17.18
CA ASP A 32 -2.47 -13.76 -18.02
C ASP A 32 -0.99 -13.78 -17.59
N HIS A 33 -0.66 -13.10 -16.49
CA HIS A 33 0.69 -13.08 -15.93
C HIS A 33 1.11 -14.46 -15.44
N PRO A 34 2.39 -14.88 -15.60
CA PRO A 34 2.87 -16.20 -15.14
C PRO A 34 2.60 -16.51 -13.67
N LYS A 35 2.59 -15.47 -12.83
CA LYS A 35 2.33 -15.58 -11.39
C LYS A 35 0.84 -15.49 -11.02
N ALA A 36 -0.07 -15.24 -11.95
CA ALA A 36 -1.49 -14.97 -11.66
C ALA A 36 -2.22 -16.06 -10.86
N ASN A 37 -1.73 -17.30 -10.94
CA ASN A 37 -2.30 -18.45 -10.24
C ASN A 37 -1.50 -18.86 -8.99
N TRP A 38 -0.52 -18.08 -8.58
CA TRP A 38 0.24 -18.36 -7.37
C TRP A 38 -0.59 -18.04 -6.12
N ALA A 39 -0.44 -18.86 -5.08
CA ALA A 39 -1.12 -18.63 -3.81
C ALA A 39 -0.50 -17.47 -3.02
N GLU A 40 0.81 -17.29 -3.13
CA GLU A 40 1.59 -16.23 -2.49
C GLU A 40 2.85 -15.94 -3.29
N VAL A 41 3.40 -14.75 -3.12
CA VAL A 41 4.69 -14.32 -3.69
C VAL A 41 5.65 -13.88 -2.59
N SER A 42 6.93 -13.91 -2.88
CA SER A 42 7.98 -13.27 -2.06
C SER A 42 8.41 -11.93 -2.67
N THR A 43 9.09 -11.12 -1.90
CA THR A 43 9.66 -9.87 -2.43
C THR A 43 10.73 -10.11 -3.50
N ASN A 44 11.42 -11.25 -3.45
CA ASN A 44 12.38 -11.64 -4.49
C ASN A 44 11.72 -11.91 -5.85
N ASP A 45 10.43 -12.22 -5.86
CA ASP A 45 9.66 -12.43 -7.09
C ASP A 45 9.37 -11.12 -7.85
N LEU A 46 9.74 -9.97 -7.28
CA LEU A 46 9.73 -8.68 -7.98
C LEU A 46 10.94 -8.49 -8.88
N GLU A 47 11.98 -9.31 -8.76
CA GLU A 47 13.18 -9.18 -9.58
C GLU A 47 12.84 -9.29 -11.08
N GLY A 48 13.20 -8.25 -11.83
CA GLY A 48 12.95 -8.16 -13.26
C GLY A 48 11.51 -7.78 -13.66
N GLU A 49 10.59 -7.64 -12.72
CA GLU A 49 9.23 -7.16 -13.02
C GLU A 49 9.22 -5.65 -13.27
N GLU A 50 8.45 -5.22 -14.26
CA GLU A 50 8.18 -3.80 -14.50
C GLU A 50 7.11 -3.31 -13.52
N VAL A 51 7.53 -2.58 -12.49
CA VAL A 51 6.65 -2.10 -11.41
C VAL A 51 6.14 -0.72 -11.73
N LEU A 52 4.82 -0.61 -11.87
CA LEU A 52 4.10 0.64 -12.07
C LEU A 52 3.91 1.34 -10.73
N LEU A 53 4.17 2.66 -10.68
CA LEU A 53 4.06 3.46 -9.47
C LEU A 53 3.13 4.66 -9.70
N LEU A 54 2.66 5.24 -8.60
CA LEU A 54 1.99 6.54 -8.64
C LEU A 54 2.98 7.66 -8.96
N GLU A 55 2.47 8.80 -9.39
CA GLU A 55 3.26 10.02 -9.58
C GLU A 55 3.86 10.53 -8.28
N ASP A 56 4.85 11.40 -8.38
CA ASP A 56 5.49 12.04 -7.24
C ASP A 56 4.50 12.80 -6.35
N GLY A 57 4.75 12.83 -5.04
CA GLY A 57 3.89 13.48 -4.06
C GLY A 57 2.83 12.57 -3.42
N HIS A 58 2.75 11.33 -3.82
CA HIS A 58 1.94 10.32 -3.14
C HIS A 58 2.81 9.52 -2.15
N CYS A 59 2.51 9.62 -0.84
CA CYS A 59 3.24 8.85 0.19
C CYS A 59 3.29 7.33 -0.10
N PHE A 60 2.29 6.82 -0.77
CA PHE A 60 2.24 5.43 -1.21
C PHE A 60 3.32 5.10 -2.27
N ARG A 61 3.65 6.05 -3.16
CA ARG A 61 4.70 5.88 -4.16
C ARG A 61 6.04 5.56 -3.53
N ASP A 62 6.43 6.34 -2.54
CA ASP A 62 7.74 6.22 -1.90
C ASP A 62 7.89 4.86 -1.20
N GLN A 63 6.84 4.38 -0.55
CA GLN A 63 6.79 3.07 0.10
C GLN A 63 6.89 1.93 -0.92
N ALA A 64 6.12 2.00 -2.03
CA ALA A 64 6.17 1.00 -3.08
C ALA A 64 7.53 1.02 -3.82
N LEU A 65 8.11 2.21 -4.02
CA LEU A 65 9.41 2.38 -4.63
C LEU A 65 10.53 1.78 -3.77
N GLU A 66 10.49 1.97 -2.45
CA GLU A 66 11.45 1.38 -1.51
C GLU A 66 11.45 -0.14 -1.61
N VAL A 67 10.28 -0.77 -1.61
CA VAL A 67 10.16 -2.22 -1.81
C VAL A 67 10.70 -2.66 -3.17
N CYS A 68 10.34 -1.94 -4.24
CA CYS A 68 10.79 -2.23 -5.59
C CYS A 68 12.32 -2.19 -5.70
N GLN A 69 12.95 -1.11 -5.21
CA GLN A 69 14.41 -0.93 -5.27
C GLN A 69 15.17 -1.95 -4.42
N ALA A 70 14.66 -2.27 -3.22
CA ALA A 70 15.28 -3.24 -2.34
C ALA A 70 15.34 -4.65 -2.95
N HIS A 71 14.40 -4.98 -3.83
CA HIS A 71 14.24 -6.33 -4.41
C HIS A 71 14.43 -6.38 -5.93
N ARG A 72 15.19 -5.42 -6.49
CA ARG A 72 15.57 -5.37 -7.92
C ARG A 72 14.41 -5.40 -8.90
N GLY A 73 13.24 -4.94 -8.49
CA GLY A 73 12.16 -4.59 -9.39
C GLY A 73 12.56 -3.42 -10.29
N ILE A 74 12.01 -3.34 -11.47
CA ILE A 74 12.31 -2.27 -12.43
C ILE A 74 11.18 -1.25 -12.33
N GLU A 75 11.50 -0.03 -11.86
CA GLU A 75 10.53 1.07 -11.91
C GLU A 75 10.18 1.37 -13.38
N SER A 76 8.90 1.33 -13.73
CA SER A 76 8.46 1.76 -15.06
C SER A 76 8.67 3.27 -15.19
N LYS A 77 9.59 3.65 -16.10
CA LYS A 77 9.85 5.05 -16.44
C LYS A 77 8.88 5.61 -17.49
N SER A 78 8.16 4.74 -18.16
CA SER A 78 7.27 5.10 -19.26
C SER A 78 5.86 5.40 -18.80
N TYR A 79 5.47 4.86 -17.65
CA TYR A 79 4.11 4.95 -17.15
C TYR A 79 4.11 5.26 -15.65
N SER A 80 3.43 6.34 -15.30
CA SER A 80 3.04 6.67 -13.93
C SER A 80 1.54 6.94 -13.87
N ALA A 81 0.95 6.80 -12.72
CA ALA A 81 -0.49 6.94 -12.56
C ALA A 81 -0.84 8.03 -11.54
N THR A 82 -1.85 8.82 -11.84
CA THR A 82 -2.37 9.87 -10.94
C THR A 82 -3.26 9.32 -9.84
N SER A 83 -3.70 8.07 -9.94
CA SER A 83 -4.57 7.42 -8.95
C SER A 83 -4.38 5.91 -8.93
N LEU A 84 -4.78 5.28 -7.81
CA LEU A 84 -4.80 3.80 -7.71
C LEU A 84 -5.70 3.16 -8.75
N GLU A 85 -6.78 3.82 -9.14
CA GLU A 85 -7.68 3.29 -10.18
C GLU A 85 -7.00 3.30 -11.54
N THR A 86 -6.32 4.39 -11.92
CA THR A 86 -5.52 4.45 -13.16
C THR A 86 -4.43 3.37 -13.14
N LEU A 87 -3.79 3.16 -11.99
CA LEU A 87 -2.77 2.14 -11.82
C LEU A 87 -3.33 0.73 -12.08
N ARG A 88 -4.52 0.42 -11.56
CA ARG A 88 -5.23 -0.84 -11.83
C ARG A 88 -5.53 -1.01 -13.33
N GLN A 89 -6.00 0.04 -14.00
CA GLN A 89 -6.29 -0.04 -15.44
C GLN A 89 -5.02 -0.32 -16.26
N LEU A 90 -3.89 0.23 -15.89
CA LEU A 90 -2.61 -0.08 -16.53
C LEU A 90 -2.21 -1.55 -16.31
N VAL A 91 -2.38 -2.08 -15.10
CA VAL A 91 -2.15 -3.51 -14.81
C VAL A 91 -3.12 -4.37 -15.62
N ALA A 92 -4.41 -4.04 -15.64
CA ALA A 92 -5.42 -4.75 -16.42
C ALA A 92 -5.14 -4.77 -17.94
N ALA A 93 -4.43 -3.74 -18.43
CA ALA A 93 -3.99 -3.65 -19.81
C ALA A 93 -2.69 -4.39 -20.11
N GLY A 94 -2.08 -5.05 -19.10
CA GLY A 94 -0.84 -5.81 -19.26
C GLY A 94 0.42 -4.96 -19.39
N VAL A 95 0.38 -3.68 -18.94
CA VAL A 95 1.53 -2.76 -19.03
C VAL A 95 2.62 -3.15 -18.04
N GLY A 96 2.27 -3.70 -16.89
CA GLY A 96 3.19 -4.11 -15.84
C GLY A 96 2.46 -4.62 -14.60
N VAL A 97 3.17 -4.72 -13.49
CA VAL A 97 2.64 -5.13 -12.19
C VAL A 97 2.68 -3.95 -11.22
N THR A 98 1.97 -4.05 -10.09
CA THR A 98 2.08 -3.02 -9.05
C THR A 98 1.86 -3.58 -7.66
N LEU A 99 2.30 -2.83 -6.65
CA LEU A 99 1.98 -3.08 -5.25
C LEU A 99 0.71 -2.29 -4.90
N ILE A 100 -0.23 -2.93 -4.23
CA ILE A 100 -1.47 -2.29 -3.76
C ILE A 100 -1.64 -2.57 -2.27
N PRO A 101 -2.01 -1.57 -1.45
CA PRO A 101 -2.35 -1.82 -0.05
C PRO A 101 -3.54 -2.75 0.06
N GLN A 102 -3.55 -3.65 1.02
CA GLN A 102 -4.60 -4.67 1.17
C GLN A 102 -6.01 -4.07 1.29
N LEU A 103 -6.16 -2.95 2.00
CA LEU A 103 -7.45 -2.23 2.11
C LEU A 103 -7.96 -1.65 0.79
N ALA A 104 -7.08 -1.44 -0.18
CA ALA A 104 -7.46 -0.93 -1.49
C ALA A 104 -7.83 -2.04 -2.49
N VAL A 105 -7.70 -3.31 -2.10
CA VAL A 105 -8.16 -4.44 -2.91
C VAL A 105 -9.69 -4.46 -2.93
N PRO A 106 -10.33 -4.51 -4.10
CA PRO A 106 -11.78 -4.59 -4.19
C PRO A 106 -12.31 -5.83 -3.47
N GLN A 107 -13.28 -5.66 -2.55
CA GLN A 107 -13.90 -6.79 -1.86
C GLN A 107 -14.71 -7.69 -2.81
N ASN A 108 -15.20 -7.11 -3.90
CA ASN A 108 -15.84 -7.85 -4.98
C ASN A 108 -14.82 -8.11 -6.09
N LEU A 109 -14.08 -9.19 -5.98
CA LEU A 109 -13.06 -9.60 -6.97
C LEU A 109 -13.64 -9.88 -8.37
N LYS A 110 -14.98 -10.01 -8.50
CA LYS A 110 -15.66 -10.07 -9.80
C LYS A 110 -15.73 -8.72 -10.52
N ALA A 111 -15.38 -7.62 -9.83
CA ALA A 111 -15.45 -6.29 -10.41
C ALA A 111 -14.39 -6.07 -11.51
N ASP A 112 -13.25 -6.73 -11.44
CA ASP A 112 -12.26 -6.73 -12.52
C ASP A 112 -11.56 -8.10 -12.61
N GLU A 113 -12.07 -8.96 -13.48
CA GLU A 113 -11.52 -10.30 -13.71
C GLU A 113 -10.16 -10.27 -14.43
N ARG A 114 -9.70 -9.10 -14.90
CA ARG A 114 -8.44 -8.93 -15.62
C ARG A 114 -7.22 -8.80 -14.72
N ILE A 115 -7.43 -8.63 -13.39
CA ILE A 115 -6.36 -8.46 -12.41
C ILE A 115 -6.41 -9.59 -11.39
N ARG A 116 -5.23 -10.07 -10.99
CA ARG A 116 -5.05 -10.94 -9.82
C ARG A 116 -4.29 -10.20 -8.73
N TYR A 117 -4.78 -10.32 -7.50
CA TYR A 117 -4.16 -9.78 -6.30
C TYR A 117 -3.56 -10.93 -5.50
N ILE A 118 -2.25 -10.96 -5.39
CA ILE A 118 -1.50 -12.06 -4.79
C ILE A 118 -0.87 -11.57 -3.50
N PRO A 119 -1.15 -12.19 -2.34
CA PRO A 119 -0.53 -11.78 -1.08
C PRO A 119 0.97 -12.10 -1.08
N PHE A 120 1.74 -11.30 -0.38
CA PHE A 120 3.10 -11.66 -0.03
C PHE A 120 3.11 -12.67 1.10
N ALA A 121 4.04 -13.62 1.05
CA ALA A 121 4.20 -14.63 2.10
C ALA A 121 4.43 -13.98 3.46
N ALA A 122 3.63 -14.39 4.46
CA ALA A 122 3.68 -13.85 5.82
C ALA A 122 4.89 -14.32 6.65
N LYS A 123 5.85 -15.01 6.02
CA LYS A 123 7.00 -15.61 6.69
C LYS A 123 8.23 -14.71 6.59
N GLY A 124 8.55 -14.03 7.71
CA GLY A 124 9.81 -13.32 7.87
C GLY A 124 9.67 -11.79 7.87
N ALA A 125 10.81 -11.11 8.05
CA ALA A 125 10.92 -9.65 8.08
C ALA A 125 10.66 -8.96 6.72
N ASP A 126 10.40 -9.74 5.67
CA ASP A 126 10.40 -9.28 4.28
C ASP A 126 9.00 -9.07 3.68
N GLN A 127 7.92 -9.22 4.49
CA GLN A 127 6.59 -8.87 3.99
C GLN A 127 6.48 -7.35 3.86
N PRO A 128 6.28 -6.81 2.66
CA PRO A 128 6.13 -5.37 2.50
C PRO A 128 4.85 -4.90 3.18
N MET A 129 5.00 -3.92 4.08
CA MET A 129 3.91 -3.37 4.88
C MET A 129 4.05 -1.85 4.99
N ARG A 130 2.96 -1.19 5.33
CA ARG A 130 2.96 0.20 5.78
C ARG A 130 2.23 0.31 7.11
N THR A 131 2.68 1.22 7.96
CA THR A 131 1.98 1.52 9.20
C THR A 131 0.94 2.62 8.96
N LEU A 132 -0.31 2.34 9.26
CA LEU A 132 -1.39 3.34 9.26
C LEU A 132 -1.44 4.03 10.62
N GLY A 133 -1.60 5.36 10.60
CA GLY A 133 -1.69 6.15 11.82
C GLY A 133 -2.77 7.22 11.78
N LEU A 134 -3.23 7.62 12.96
CA LEU A 134 -4.02 8.81 13.16
C LEU A 134 -3.08 9.97 13.45
N CYS A 135 -3.20 11.04 12.68
CA CYS A 135 -2.33 12.20 12.75
C CYS A 135 -3.12 13.47 13.02
N TRP A 136 -2.61 14.34 13.89
CA TRP A 136 -3.22 15.62 14.21
C TRP A 136 -2.17 16.65 14.63
N ARG A 137 -2.51 17.93 14.63
CA ARG A 137 -1.60 19.00 15.04
C ARG A 137 -1.24 18.86 16.52
N ALA A 138 0.02 18.98 16.87
CA ALA A 138 0.49 18.92 18.27
C ALA A 138 -0.18 19.98 19.16
N THR A 139 -0.60 21.11 18.59
CA THR A 139 -1.30 22.21 19.28
C THR A 139 -2.81 22.01 19.41
N SER A 140 -3.35 20.85 18.95
CA SER A 140 -4.79 20.61 19.03
C SER A 140 -5.27 20.50 20.48
N THR A 141 -6.30 21.25 20.82
CA THR A 141 -6.96 21.17 22.13
C THR A 141 -7.78 19.89 22.32
N ARG A 142 -7.97 19.10 21.23
CA ARG A 142 -8.71 17.85 21.20
C ARG A 142 -7.83 16.61 21.31
N GLY A 143 -6.55 16.76 21.65
CA GLY A 143 -5.57 15.66 21.65
C GLY A 143 -6.03 14.45 22.45
N ASP A 144 -6.62 14.63 23.64
CA ASP A 144 -7.10 13.52 24.47
C ASP A 144 -8.29 12.78 23.84
N LEU A 145 -9.22 13.50 23.22
CA LEU A 145 -10.31 12.88 22.46
C LEU A 145 -9.78 12.08 21.27
N LEU A 146 -8.80 12.63 20.55
CA LEU A 146 -8.19 11.97 19.40
C LEU A 146 -7.44 10.69 19.79
N ARG A 147 -6.80 10.66 20.97
CA ARG A 147 -6.21 9.41 21.53
C ARG A 147 -7.27 8.35 21.83
N GLN A 148 -8.44 8.74 22.36
CA GLN A 148 -9.54 7.81 22.58
C GLN A 148 -10.09 7.27 21.26
N VAL A 149 -10.26 8.14 20.24
CA VAL A 149 -10.66 7.72 18.90
C VAL A 149 -9.64 6.74 18.32
N ALA A 150 -8.34 7.03 18.43
CA ALA A 150 -7.29 6.14 17.98
C ALA A 150 -7.36 4.76 18.65
N THR A 151 -7.65 4.70 19.95
CA THR A 151 -7.81 3.44 20.68
C THR A 151 -8.94 2.58 20.10
N VAL A 152 -10.08 3.20 19.80
CA VAL A 152 -11.21 2.50 19.18
C VAL A 152 -10.86 2.03 17.77
N LEU A 153 -10.22 2.88 16.96
CA LEU A 153 -9.79 2.52 15.61
C LEU A 153 -8.80 1.36 15.66
N LYS A 154 -7.81 1.40 16.54
CA LYS A 154 -6.82 0.32 16.70
C LYS A 154 -7.48 -1.02 17.02
N GLN A 155 -8.49 -1.03 17.89
CA GLN A 155 -9.25 -2.25 18.21
C GLN A 155 -10.01 -2.79 16.99
N ARG A 156 -10.55 -1.90 16.15
CA ARG A 156 -11.29 -2.28 14.95
C ARG A 156 -10.40 -2.75 13.80
N MET A 157 -9.18 -2.26 13.77
CA MET A 157 -8.19 -2.60 12.75
C MET A 157 -7.27 -3.77 13.17
N ALA A 158 -7.43 -4.30 14.39
CA ALA A 158 -6.71 -5.47 14.86
C ALA A 158 -7.19 -6.71 14.07
N GLY A 159 -6.50 -7.03 12.99
CA GLY A 159 -6.84 -8.16 12.10
C GLY A 159 -6.66 -7.83 10.61
N LEU A 160 -6.11 -6.66 10.33
CA LEU A 160 -5.59 -6.32 9.00
C LEU A 160 -4.40 -7.17 8.61
#